data_a2d7786b0cf727c521c187f219371b4b
#
_entry.id   a2d7786b0cf727c521c187f219371b4b
#
_cell.length_a   1.000
_cell.length_b   1.000
_cell.length_c   1.000
_cell.angle_alpha   90.00
_cell.angle_beta   90.00
_cell.angle_gamma   90.00
#
_symmetry.space_group_name_H-M   'P 1'
#
loop_
_entity.id
_entity.type
_entity.pdbx_description
1 polymer ?
#
loop_
_entity_poly.entity_id
_entity_poly.type
_entity_poly.pdbx_seq_one_letter_code
_entity_poly.pdbx_strand_id
1 'polypeptide(L)'
;MRIISVNVNGIQAAAERGLLSWLQAQNADVICLQDTRASAFDLDDPSFQLDGYFLYACDAELPEQGGVALYSRLQPKAVISGLGFETADRYGRYLQADFDKVSIATLLLPSGQSGDESLNQKFKFMDDFTHYLSKQRRKRREYIYCGS
;
A
#
# COMPACT_ATOMS: atom_id res chain seq x y z
N MET A 1 -14.51 -9.12 9.14
CA MET A 1 -13.12 -8.75 8.85
C MET A 1 -12.87 -7.31 9.28
N ARG A 2 -11.75 -7.09 9.94
CA ARG A 2 -11.35 -5.74 10.38
C ARG A 2 -10.13 -5.30 9.57
N ILE A 3 -10.25 -4.18 8.86
CA ILE A 3 -9.19 -3.61 8.03
C ILE A 3 -8.87 -2.22 8.55
N ILE A 4 -7.58 -1.92 8.68
CA ILE A 4 -7.10 -0.58 9.05
C ILE A 4 -6.31 -0.03 7.86
N SER A 5 -6.50 1.23 7.56
CA SER A 5 -5.73 1.95 6.54
C SER A 5 -5.13 3.22 7.15
N VAL A 6 -3.83 3.39 7.01
CA VAL A 6 -3.10 4.52 7.60
C VAL A 6 -2.05 5.03 6.63
N ASN A 7 -2.07 6.35 6.36
CA ASN A 7 -0.92 7.01 5.76
C ASN A 7 0.09 7.31 6.88
N VAL A 8 1.25 6.68 6.83
CA VAL A 8 2.22 6.77 7.93
C VAL A 8 3.22 7.91 7.79
N ASN A 9 3.27 8.54 6.61
CA ASN A 9 4.16 9.68 6.34
C ASN A 9 5.61 9.40 6.81
N GLY A 10 6.14 8.26 6.37
CA GLY A 10 7.43 7.74 6.81
C GLY A 10 7.29 6.77 7.97
N ILE A 11 7.47 5.47 7.70
CA ILE A 11 7.23 4.44 8.71
C ILE A 11 8.25 4.47 9.85
N GLN A 12 9.51 4.87 9.58
CA GLN A 12 10.54 4.89 10.61
C GLN A 12 10.22 5.90 11.70
N ALA A 13 9.85 7.12 11.31
CA ALA A 13 9.45 8.16 12.26
C ALA A 13 8.16 7.78 12.99
N ALA A 14 7.19 7.19 12.28
CA ALA A 14 5.95 6.73 12.89
C ALA A 14 6.18 5.61 13.90
N ALA A 15 7.10 4.69 13.61
CA ALA A 15 7.47 3.61 14.53
C ALA A 15 8.09 4.16 15.82
N GLU A 16 8.93 5.19 15.71
CA GLU A 16 9.52 5.86 16.88
C GLU A 16 8.44 6.49 17.77
N ARG A 17 7.32 6.87 17.21
CA ARG A 17 6.18 7.45 17.92
C ARG A 17 5.19 6.41 18.45
N GLY A 18 5.51 5.11 18.30
CA GLY A 18 4.69 4.03 18.83
C GLY A 18 3.68 3.43 17.86
N LEU A 19 3.81 3.67 16.56
CA LEU A 19 2.86 3.15 15.56
C LEU A 19 2.71 1.64 15.65
N LEU A 20 3.83 0.89 15.73
CA LEU A 20 3.76 -0.56 15.64
C LEU A 20 3.05 -1.18 16.85
N SER A 21 3.30 -0.66 18.05
CA SER A 21 2.58 -1.10 19.25
C SER A 21 1.08 -0.79 19.14
N TRP A 22 0.75 0.35 18.59
CA TRP A 22 -0.64 0.72 18.39
C TRP A 22 -1.33 -0.20 17.38
N LEU A 23 -0.66 -0.49 16.25
CA LEU A 23 -1.19 -1.41 15.25
C LEU A 23 -1.41 -2.81 15.81
N GLN A 24 -0.44 -3.30 16.58
CA GLN A 24 -0.53 -4.62 17.23
C GLN A 24 -1.77 -4.70 18.13
N ALA A 25 -2.08 -3.63 18.85
CA ALA A 25 -3.19 -3.57 19.79
C ALA A 25 -4.57 -3.51 19.10
N GLN A 26 -4.63 -3.17 17.82
CA GLN A 26 -5.91 -3.01 17.11
C GLN A 26 -6.58 -4.33 16.74
N ASN A 27 -5.86 -5.42 16.78
CA ASN A 27 -6.40 -6.75 16.47
C ASN A 27 -7.05 -6.79 15.08
N ALA A 28 -6.43 -6.16 14.10
CA ALA A 28 -6.93 -6.12 12.73
C ALA A 28 -6.57 -7.39 11.95
N ASP A 29 -7.37 -7.74 10.97
CA ASP A 29 -7.07 -8.84 10.05
C ASP A 29 -6.09 -8.40 8.97
N VAL A 30 -6.26 -7.18 8.46
CA VAL A 30 -5.38 -6.60 7.43
C VAL A 30 -5.11 -5.14 7.78
N ILE A 31 -3.85 -4.74 7.62
CA ILE A 31 -3.40 -3.36 7.86
C ILE A 31 -2.74 -2.86 6.58
N CYS A 32 -3.31 -1.80 6.00
CA CYS A 32 -2.81 -1.17 4.79
C CYS A 32 -2.10 0.13 5.14
N LEU A 33 -0.83 0.23 4.76
CA LEU A 33 -0.02 1.42 5.01
C LEU A 33 0.32 2.11 3.70
N GLN A 34 0.28 3.44 3.71
CA GLN A 34 0.68 4.28 2.59
C GLN A 34 1.79 5.23 3.01
N ASP A 35 2.63 5.58 2.03
CA ASP A 35 3.72 6.53 2.20
C ASP A 35 4.74 6.05 3.25
N THR A 36 5.21 4.82 3.05
CA THR A 36 6.17 4.21 3.99
C THR A 36 7.54 4.85 3.95
N ARG A 37 7.98 5.36 2.80
CA ARG A 37 9.28 6.01 2.60
C ARG A 37 10.45 5.18 3.10
N ALA A 38 10.35 3.87 2.95
CA ALA A 38 11.37 2.92 3.34
C ALA A 38 11.49 1.85 2.27
N SER A 39 12.69 1.30 2.07
CA SER A 39 12.87 0.21 1.14
C SER A 39 12.26 -1.09 1.69
N ALA A 40 11.95 -2.02 0.80
CA ALA A 40 11.53 -3.36 1.21
C ALA A 40 12.61 -4.04 2.07
N PHE A 41 13.88 -3.78 1.77
CA PHE A 41 15.00 -4.26 2.56
C PHE A 41 14.95 -3.73 4.00
N ASP A 42 14.69 -2.42 4.17
CA ASP A 42 14.58 -1.82 5.51
C ASP A 42 13.42 -2.43 6.30
N LEU A 43 12.30 -2.73 5.62
CA LEU A 43 11.11 -3.30 6.26
C LEU A 43 11.27 -4.78 6.64
N ASP A 44 12.28 -5.46 6.13
CA ASP A 44 12.63 -6.82 6.57
C ASP A 44 13.25 -6.85 7.98
N ASP A 45 13.64 -5.70 8.51
CA ASP A 45 14.18 -5.62 9.87
C ASP A 45 13.14 -6.14 10.88
N PRO A 46 13.56 -6.97 11.85
CA PRO A 46 12.64 -7.51 12.86
C PRO A 46 11.85 -6.46 13.64
N SER A 47 12.36 -5.23 13.74
CA SER A 47 11.67 -4.13 14.43
C SER A 47 10.34 -3.76 13.76
N PHE A 48 10.15 -4.08 12.48
CA PHE A 48 8.90 -3.81 11.77
C PHE A 48 7.94 -5.00 11.74
N GLN A 49 8.32 -6.13 12.32
CA GLN A 49 7.45 -7.30 12.38
C GLN A 49 6.36 -7.11 13.43
N LEU A 50 5.16 -7.57 13.13
CA LEU A 50 4.05 -7.65 14.08
C LEU A 50 3.76 -9.12 14.36
N ASP A 51 3.56 -9.44 15.64
CA ASP A 51 3.28 -10.81 16.06
C ASP A 51 1.98 -11.33 15.42
N GLY A 52 2.09 -12.46 14.72
CA GLY A 52 0.94 -13.08 14.07
C GLY A 52 0.59 -12.50 12.70
N TYR A 53 1.46 -11.66 12.13
CA TYR A 53 1.23 -11.05 10.82
C TYR A 53 2.32 -11.40 9.82
N PHE A 54 1.93 -11.48 8.56
CA PHE A 54 2.82 -11.47 7.41
C PHE A 54 2.92 -10.03 6.90
N LEU A 55 4.12 -9.60 6.52
CA LEU A 55 4.37 -8.25 6.01
C LEU A 55 4.78 -8.32 4.53
N TYR A 56 4.14 -7.52 3.72
CA TYR A 56 4.47 -7.34 2.30
C TYR A 56 4.65 -5.86 2.03
N ALA A 57 5.60 -5.52 1.15
CA ALA A 57 5.91 -4.13 0.85
C ALA A 57 6.16 -3.96 -0.65
N CYS A 58 5.83 -2.77 -1.14
CA CYS A 58 6.17 -2.30 -2.47
C CYS A 58 6.79 -0.92 -2.31
N ASP A 59 8.11 -0.82 -2.53
CA ASP A 59 8.83 0.44 -2.36
C ASP A 59 8.89 1.24 -3.66
N ALA A 60 9.12 2.54 -3.52
CA ALA A 60 9.42 3.40 -4.66
C ALA A 60 10.84 3.13 -5.15
N GLU A 61 11.11 3.46 -6.41
CA GLU A 61 12.45 3.38 -7.00
C GLU A 61 13.46 4.17 -6.14
N LEU A 62 13.07 5.38 -5.71
CA LEU A 62 13.75 6.12 -4.65
C LEU A 62 12.86 6.02 -3.40
N PRO A 63 13.28 5.28 -2.35
CA PRO A 63 12.38 4.94 -1.24
C PRO A 63 11.66 6.12 -0.59
N GLU A 64 12.32 7.26 -0.47
CA GLU A 64 11.75 8.47 0.14
C GLU A 64 10.58 9.07 -0.64
N GLN A 65 10.32 8.60 -1.86
CA GLN A 65 9.30 9.16 -2.74
C GLN A 65 7.96 8.44 -2.68
N GLY A 66 7.80 7.47 -1.83
CA GLY A 66 6.53 6.76 -1.74
C GLY A 66 6.62 5.45 -0.99
N GLY A 67 6.00 4.43 -1.54
CA GLY A 67 5.96 3.09 -0.96
C GLY A 67 4.68 2.81 -0.21
N VAL A 68 4.23 1.57 -0.30
CA VAL A 68 3.09 1.05 0.43
C VAL A 68 3.46 -0.29 1.07
N ALA A 69 2.74 -0.67 2.11
CA ALA A 69 2.95 -1.95 2.78
C ALA A 69 1.62 -2.51 3.29
N LEU A 70 1.60 -3.80 3.54
CA LEU A 70 0.41 -4.48 4.00
C LEU A 70 0.81 -5.57 5.00
N TYR A 71 0.17 -5.56 6.16
CA TYR A 71 0.22 -6.66 7.11
C TYR A 71 -1.04 -7.48 7.02
N SER A 72 -0.93 -8.80 7.08
CA SER A 72 -2.08 -9.69 7.07
C SER A 72 -1.88 -10.84 8.06
N ARG A 73 -2.93 -11.19 8.80
CA ARG A 73 -2.91 -12.36 9.68
C ARG A 73 -2.92 -13.66 8.88
N LEU A 74 -3.62 -13.68 7.76
CA LEU A 74 -3.66 -14.83 6.87
C LEU A 74 -2.62 -14.66 5.77
N GLN A 75 -2.01 -15.75 5.36
CA GLN A 75 -1.14 -15.74 4.20
C GLN A 75 -2.00 -15.60 2.94
N PRO A 76 -1.79 -14.56 2.12
CA PRO A 76 -2.52 -14.42 0.86
C PRO A 76 -2.17 -15.54 -0.11
N LYS A 77 -3.09 -15.84 -1.02
CA LYS A 77 -2.82 -16.78 -2.12
C LYS A 77 -1.89 -16.19 -3.16
N ALA A 78 -1.92 -14.88 -3.34
CA ALA A 78 -1.06 -14.14 -4.25
C ALA A 78 -0.88 -12.72 -3.75
N VAL A 79 0.27 -12.12 -4.10
CA VAL A 79 0.56 -10.71 -3.83
C VAL A 79 1.00 -10.09 -5.16
N ILE A 80 0.36 -8.98 -5.51
CA ILE A 80 0.62 -8.25 -6.75
C ILE A 80 1.18 -6.89 -6.40
N SER A 81 2.39 -6.59 -6.90
CA SER A 81 3.02 -5.28 -6.76
C SER A 81 2.87 -4.52 -8.06
N GLY A 82 2.42 -3.27 -7.96
CA GLY A 82 2.31 -2.38 -9.11
C GLY A 82 1.04 -2.57 -9.92
N LEU A 83 0.84 -1.66 -10.85
CA LEU A 83 -0.35 -1.60 -11.70
C LEU A 83 -0.02 -1.77 -13.18
N GLY A 84 1.27 -1.79 -13.54
CA GLY A 84 1.71 -1.92 -14.91
C GLY A 84 1.94 -0.60 -15.63
N PHE A 85 1.86 0.53 -14.94
CA PHE A 85 2.15 1.83 -15.56
C PHE A 85 3.07 2.67 -14.64
N GLU A 86 3.90 3.50 -15.26
CA GLU A 86 5.03 4.17 -14.62
C GLU A 86 4.61 5.13 -13.49
N THR A 87 3.51 5.86 -13.66
CA THR A 87 3.06 6.82 -12.65
C THR A 87 2.68 6.14 -11.33
N ALA A 88 2.41 4.85 -11.35
CA ALA A 88 2.19 4.05 -10.15
C ALA A 88 3.47 3.34 -9.71
N ASP A 89 4.11 2.62 -10.63
CA ASP A 89 5.12 1.61 -10.28
C ASP A 89 6.44 2.25 -9.85
N ARG A 90 6.81 3.37 -10.46
CA ARG A 90 8.01 4.10 -10.08
C ARG A 90 8.00 4.56 -8.63
N TYR A 91 6.82 4.83 -8.09
CA TYR A 91 6.66 5.41 -6.75
C TYR A 91 6.15 4.42 -5.71
N GLY A 92 6.08 3.13 -6.06
CA GLY A 92 5.61 2.12 -5.12
C GLY A 92 4.20 2.43 -4.60
N ARG A 93 3.24 2.64 -5.50
CA ARG A 93 1.93 3.17 -5.15
C ARG A 93 0.86 2.11 -4.95
N TYR A 94 1.16 0.84 -5.26
CA TYR A 94 0.10 -0.18 -5.25
C TYR A 94 0.65 -1.53 -4.83
N LEU A 95 -0.04 -2.16 -3.90
CA LEU A 95 0.21 -3.54 -3.47
C LEU A 95 -1.12 -4.21 -3.17
N GLN A 96 -1.35 -5.38 -3.72
CA GLN A 96 -2.61 -6.10 -3.59
C GLN A 96 -2.35 -7.51 -3.05
N ALA A 97 -3.09 -7.88 -2.03
CA ALA A 97 -3.11 -9.24 -1.50
C ALA A 97 -4.41 -9.92 -1.90
N ASP A 98 -4.30 -11.07 -2.53
CA ASP A 98 -5.45 -11.87 -2.95
C ASP A 98 -5.72 -12.96 -1.91
N PHE A 99 -6.89 -12.91 -1.31
CA PHE A 99 -7.40 -13.94 -0.41
C PHE A 99 -8.41 -14.81 -1.18
N ASP A 100 -9.12 -15.68 -0.49
CA ASP A 100 -9.97 -16.66 -1.16
C ASP A 100 -11.02 -16.01 -2.08
N LYS A 101 -11.80 -15.06 -1.59
CA LYS A 101 -12.87 -14.41 -2.35
C LYS A 101 -12.71 -12.91 -2.48
N VAL A 102 -11.76 -12.33 -1.81
CA VAL A 102 -11.57 -10.88 -1.75
C VAL A 102 -10.10 -10.54 -2.00
N SER A 103 -9.88 -9.45 -2.72
CA SER A 103 -8.57 -8.84 -2.87
C SER A 103 -8.55 -7.51 -2.13
N ILE A 104 -7.50 -7.29 -1.36
CA ILE A 104 -7.34 -6.07 -0.57
C ILE A 104 -6.07 -5.38 -1.03
N ALA A 105 -6.20 -4.13 -1.44
CA ALA A 105 -5.08 -3.36 -1.95
C ALA A 105 -4.82 -2.11 -1.11
N THR A 106 -3.55 -1.78 -0.97
CA THR A 106 -3.11 -0.50 -0.42
C THR A 106 -2.61 0.38 -1.55
N LEU A 107 -3.03 1.63 -1.57
CA LEU A 107 -2.87 2.55 -2.68
C LEU A 107 -2.42 3.92 -2.20
N LEU A 108 -1.33 4.43 -2.79
CA LEU A 108 -0.86 5.78 -2.54
C LEU A 108 -1.12 6.65 -3.77
N LEU A 109 -2.01 7.62 -3.64
CA LEU A 109 -2.33 8.54 -4.71
C LEU A 109 -1.27 9.64 -4.84
N PRO A 110 -0.96 10.10 -6.06
CA PRO A 110 -0.12 11.28 -6.22
C PRO A 110 -0.77 12.50 -5.57
N SER A 111 0.03 13.34 -4.88
CA SER A 111 -0.51 14.49 -4.16
C SER A 111 -0.99 15.62 -5.09
N GLY A 112 -0.31 15.83 -6.20
CA GLY A 112 -0.63 16.91 -7.12
C GLY A 112 -0.33 18.32 -6.58
N GLN A 113 0.42 18.43 -5.48
CA GLN A 113 0.62 19.71 -4.77
C GLN A 113 1.90 20.45 -5.14
N SER A 114 2.81 19.82 -5.87
CA SER A 114 4.15 20.35 -6.13
C SER A 114 4.25 21.12 -7.46
N GLY A 115 3.15 21.72 -7.93
CA GLY A 115 3.09 22.50 -9.16
C GLY A 115 2.38 21.77 -10.30
N ASP A 116 2.44 22.36 -11.50
CA ASP A 116 1.68 21.91 -12.66
C ASP A 116 2.07 20.49 -13.12
N GLU A 117 3.36 20.16 -13.07
CA GLU A 117 3.83 18.83 -13.46
C GLU A 117 3.30 17.75 -12.52
N SER A 118 3.33 18.01 -11.22
CA SER A 118 2.79 17.11 -10.20
C SER A 118 1.29 16.91 -10.39
N LEU A 119 0.56 17.97 -10.71
CA LEU A 119 -0.88 17.91 -10.98
C LEU A 119 -1.17 17.11 -12.24
N ASN A 120 -0.37 17.27 -13.30
CA ASN A 120 -0.50 16.51 -14.53
C ASN A 120 -0.24 15.02 -14.29
N GLN A 121 0.74 14.68 -13.47
CA GLN A 121 1.00 13.30 -13.08
C GLN A 121 -0.19 12.70 -12.31
N LYS A 122 -0.80 13.48 -11.44
CA LYS A 122 -2.00 13.04 -10.71
C LYS A 122 -3.15 12.74 -11.67
N PHE A 123 -3.41 13.61 -12.61
CA PHE A 123 -4.47 13.41 -13.60
C PHE A 123 -4.19 12.18 -14.46
N LYS A 124 -2.95 12.01 -14.90
CA LYS A 124 -2.57 10.82 -15.67
C LYS A 124 -2.75 9.54 -14.85
N PHE A 125 -2.32 9.56 -13.60
CA PHE A 125 -2.51 8.41 -12.70
C PHE A 125 -4.00 8.07 -12.55
N MET A 126 -4.84 9.06 -12.30
CA MET A 126 -6.27 8.85 -12.12
C MET A 126 -6.93 8.29 -13.37
N ASP A 127 -6.52 8.74 -14.54
CA ASP A 127 -7.01 8.22 -15.81
C ASP A 127 -6.62 6.75 -15.99
N ASP A 128 -5.34 6.43 -15.81
CA ASP A 128 -4.82 5.06 -15.91
C ASP A 128 -5.46 4.13 -14.88
N PHE A 129 -5.64 4.62 -13.65
CA PHE A 129 -6.26 3.83 -12.58
C PHE A 129 -7.74 3.58 -12.84
N THR A 130 -8.44 4.54 -13.43
CA THR A 130 -9.84 4.37 -13.85
C THR A 130 -9.96 3.23 -14.86
N HIS A 131 -9.06 3.17 -15.84
CA HIS A 131 -9.02 2.07 -16.80
C HIS A 131 -8.73 0.74 -16.11
N TYR A 132 -7.81 0.71 -15.17
CA TYR A 132 -7.50 -0.47 -14.38
C TYR A 132 -8.74 -0.96 -13.61
N LEU A 133 -9.44 -0.07 -12.93
CA LEU A 133 -10.65 -0.41 -12.17
C LEU A 133 -11.74 -0.97 -13.09
N SER A 134 -11.90 -0.41 -14.29
CA SER A 134 -12.87 -0.91 -15.26
C SER A 134 -12.62 -2.36 -15.66
N LYS A 135 -11.35 -2.75 -15.76
CA LYS A 135 -10.99 -4.14 -16.03
C LYS A 135 -11.27 -5.04 -14.83
N GLN A 136 -10.99 -4.57 -13.61
CA GLN A 136 -11.21 -5.36 -12.40
C GLN A 136 -12.72 -5.62 -12.17
N ARG A 137 -13.58 -4.68 -12.49
CA ARG A 137 -15.04 -4.83 -12.34
C ARG A 137 -15.62 -6.00 -13.12
N ARG A 138 -14.94 -6.45 -14.17
CA ARG A 138 -15.39 -7.58 -14.99
C ARG A 138 -15.06 -8.94 -14.37
N LYS A 139 -14.21 -8.96 -13.35
CA LYS A 139 -13.84 -10.19 -12.64
C LYS A 139 -14.89 -10.52 -11.58
N ARG A 140 -15.15 -11.82 -11.39
CA ARG A 140 -16.07 -12.29 -10.34
C ARG A 140 -15.36 -12.37 -8.99
N ARG A 141 -14.95 -11.20 -8.49
CA ARG A 141 -14.18 -11.11 -7.27
C ARG A 141 -14.48 -9.78 -6.59
N GLU A 142 -14.48 -9.77 -5.28
CA GLU A 142 -14.63 -8.53 -4.53
C GLU A 142 -13.27 -7.89 -4.31
N TYR A 143 -13.21 -6.57 -4.44
CA TYR A 143 -12.01 -5.78 -4.25
C TYR A 143 -12.26 -4.70 -3.22
N ILE A 144 -11.30 -4.53 -2.31
CA ILE A 144 -11.28 -3.44 -1.33
C ILE A 144 -9.99 -2.65 -1.56
N TYR A 145 -10.14 -1.38 -1.89
CA TYR A 145 -9.01 -0.49 -2.11
C TYR A 145 -8.91 0.50 -0.96
N CYS A 146 -7.79 0.47 -0.24
CA CYS A 146 -7.51 1.37 0.87
C CYS A 146 -6.38 2.30 0.47
N GLY A 147 -6.60 3.61 0.59
CA GLY A 147 -5.58 4.52 0.12
C GLY A 147 -5.70 5.93 0.62
N SER A 148 -4.74 6.68 0.24
CA SER A 148 -4.68 8.10 0.55
C SER A 148 -3.92 8.87 -0.54
#